data_e18fd03d47b1c25ade0a42c5e1b7d269
#
_entry.id   e18fd03d47b1c25ade0a42c5e1b7d269
#
_cell.length_a   1.000
_cell.length_b   1.000
_cell.length_c   1.000
_cell.angle_alpha   90.00
_cell.angle_beta   90.00
_cell.angle_gamma   90.00
#
_symmetry.space_group_name_H-M   'P 1'
#
loop_
_entity.id
_entity.type
_entity.pdbx_description
1 polymer ?
#
loop_
_entity_poly.entity_id
_entity_poly.type
_entity_poly.pdbx_seq_one_letter_code
_entity_poly.pdbx_strand_id
1 'polypeptide(L)'
;MKINLINNKDITDEYILFKYNYLQNDIIKAINIVKNYIIENKLLIVGGTAIDYALRLKNDKIYNEEYQIPDFDIISPNNVEHANKIGLILCNAQFENISIIPAIHNTTVRVQLLGYTVFDSTFIPIKLYNKIK
;
A
#
# COMPACT_ATOMS: atom_id res chain seq x y z
N MET A 1 -19.45 -10.00 35.87
CA MET A 1 -19.83 -9.25 34.66
C MET A 1 -19.74 -10.17 33.45
N LYS A 2 -20.83 -10.36 32.74
CA LYS A 2 -20.82 -11.16 31.51
C LYS A 2 -20.44 -10.28 30.35
N ILE A 3 -19.39 -10.66 29.63
CA ILE A 3 -19.04 -10.05 28.36
C ILE A 3 -19.75 -10.86 27.28
N ASN A 4 -20.64 -10.20 26.54
CA ASN A 4 -21.25 -10.81 25.36
C ASN A 4 -20.29 -10.67 24.18
N LEU A 5 -19.63 -11.77 23.83
CA LEU A 5 -18.77 -11.80 22.68
C LEU A 5 -19.60 -11.98 21.41
N ILE A 6 -19.18 -11.31 20.36
CA ILE A 6 -19.76 -11.53 19.02
C ILE A 6 -19.45 -12.97 18.61
N ASN A 7 -20.48 -13.75 18.37
CA ASN A 7 -20.35 -15.11 17.84
C ASN A 7 -20.09 -15.03 16.34
N ASN A 8 -19.25 -15.92 15.81
CA ASN A 8 -19.00 -15.99 14.36
C ASN A 8 -20.29 -16.17 13.55
N LYS A 9 -21.32 -16.74 14.13
CA LYS A 9 -22.65 -16.88 13.49
C LYS A 9 -23.38 -15.56 13.33
N ASP A 10 -23.01 -14.53 14.12
CA ASP A 10 -23.64 -13.22 14.06
C ASP A 10 -23.00 -12.33 12.98
N ILE A 11 -21.89 -12.77 12.41
CA ILE A 11 -21.22 -12.08 11.31
C ILE A 11 -21.78 -12.65 10.00
N THR A 12 -22.69 -11.90 9.39
CA THR A 12 -23.31 -12.31 8.13
C THR A 12 -22.40 -12.00 6.94
N ASP A 13 -22.56 -12.75 5.85
CA ASP A 13 -21.87 -12.49 4.60
C ASP A 13 -22.13 -11.07 4.09
N GLU A 14 -23.34 -10.57 4.29
CA GLU A 14 -23.72 -9.22 3.93
C GLU A 14 -22.92 -8.15 4.68
N TYR A 15 -22.73 -8.34 6.00
CA TYR A 15 -21.91 -7.44 6.81
C TYR A 15 -20.46 -7.43 6.34
N ILE A 16 -19.88 -8.60 6.10
CA ILE A 16 -18.49 -8.73 5.61
C ILE A 16 -18.31 -8.02 4.28
N LEU A 17 -19.22 -8.23 3.34
CA LEU A 17 -19.20 -7.63 2.03
C LEU A 17 -19.33 -6.10 2.11
N PHE A 18 -20.25 -5.61 2.93
CA PHE A 18 -20.43 -4.17 3.14
C PHE A 18 -19.17 -3.52 3.70
N LYS A 19 -18.59 -4.12 4.72
CA LYS A 19 -17.36 -3.62 5.34
C LYS A 19 -16.20 -3.62 4.35
N TYR A 20 -16.05 -4.70 3.60
CA TYR A 20 -15.01 -4.82 2.58
C TYR A 20 -15.15 -3.74 1.51
N ASN A 21 -16.34 -3.55 0.96
CA ASN A 21 -16.57 -2.55 -0.08
C ASN A 21 -16.33 -1.13 0.42
N TYR A 22 -16.74 -0.84 1.64
CA TYR A 22 -16.53 0.47 2.26
C TYR A 22 -15.04 0.80 2.42
N LEU A 23 -14.27 -0.13 2.99
CA LEU A 23 -12.84 0.05 3.17
C LEU A 23 -12.10 0.05 1.84
N GLN A 24 -12.53 -0.79 0.89
CA GLN A 24 -11.91 -0.92 -0.41
C GLN A 24 -11.93 0.39 -1.19
N ASN A 25 -13.02 1.13 -1.16
CA ASN A 25 -13.13 2.40 -1.87
C ASN A 25 -12.09 3.41 -1.39
N ASP A 26 -11.90 3.56 -0.07
CA ASP A 26 -10.91 4.46 0.49
C ASP A 26 -9.49 4.00 0.17
N ILE A 27 -9.23 2.69 0.26
CA ILE A 27 -7.92 2.14 -0.03
C ILE A 27 -7.57 2.33 -1.50
N ILE A 28 -8.51 2.13 -2.42
CA ILE A 28 -8.29 2.35 -3.86
C ILE A 28 -7.96 3.81 -4.14
N LYS A 29 -8.66 4.74 -3.51
CA LYS A 29 -8.35 6.18 -3.65
C LYS A 29 -6.94 6.50 -3.15
N ALA A 30 -6.55 5.94 -2.00
CA ALA A 30 -5.22 6.11 -1.44
C ALA A 30 -4.15 5.50 -2.35
N ILE A 31 -4.38 4.32 -2.87
CA ILE A 31 -3.48 3.64 -3.80
C ILE A 31 -3.25 4.49 -5.07
N ASN A 32 -4.30 5.12 -5.60
CA ASN A 32 -4.16 6.00 -6.74
C ASN A 32 -3.30 7.24 -6.43
N ILE A 33 -3.42 7.79 -5.23
CA ILE A 33 -2.58 8.90 -4.78
C ILE A 33 -1.11 8.44 -4.67
N VAL A 34 -0.86 7.28 -4.10
CA VAL A 34 0.47 6.69 -4.00
C VAL A 34 1.07 6.46 -5.39
N LYS A 35 0.27 5.90 -6.30
CA LYS A 35 0.69 5.66 -7.69
C LYS A 35 1.13 6.95 -8.38
N ASN A 36 0.33 8.01 -8.24
CA ASN A 36 0.66 9.30 -8.84
C ASN A 36 1.96 9.88 -8.27
N TYR A 37 2.16 9.76 -6.96
CA TYR A 37 3.40 10.19 -6.33
C TYR A 37 4.62 9.43 -6.89
N ILE A 38 4.50 8.12 -7.05
CA ILE A 38 5.56 7.28 -7.60
C ILE A 38 5.91 7.71 -9.03
N ILE A 39 4.90 7.97 -9.85
CA ILE A 39 5.08 8.39 -11.24
C ILE A 39 5.73 9.77 -11.30
N GLU A 40 5.22 10.73 -10.53
CA GLU A 40 5.73 12.11 -10.52
C GLU A 40 7.18 12.19 -10.04
N ASN A 41 7.56 11.35 -9.10
CA ASN A 41 8.91 11.32 -8.53
C ASN A 41 9.83 10.29 -9.19
N LYS A 42 9.34 9.59 -10.23
CA LYS A 42 10.11 8.58 -10.99
C LYS A 42 10.76 7.53 -10.09
N LEU A 43 10.02 7.03 -9.13
CA LEU A 43 10.52 6.04 -8.18
C LEU A 43 10.57 4.65 -8.81
N LEU A 44 11.51 3.83 -8.36
CA LEU A 44 11.65 2.46 -8.83
C LEU A 44 10.74 1.53 -8.05
N ILE A 45 9.78 0.93 -8.76
CA ILE A 45 8.87 -0.06 -8.21
C ILE A 45 9.53 -1.43 -8.24
N VAL A 46 9.40 -2.17 -7.15
CA VAL A 46 9.89 -3.56 -7.03
C VAL A 46 8.77 -4.46 -6.52
N GLY A 47 9.04 -5.76 -6.39
CA GLY A 47 8.09 -6.71 -5.83
C GLY A 47 6.98 -7.12 -6.80
N GLY A 48 5.88 -7.63 -6.26
CA GLY A 48 4.79 -8.20 -7.03
C GLY A 48 4.10 -7.22 -7.96
N THR A 49 3.92 -5.97 -7.55
CA THR A 49 3.29 -4.94 -8.39
C THR A 49 4.13 -4.64 -9.64
N ALA A 50 5.46 -4.60 -9.50
CA ALA A 50 6.34 -4.41 -10.65
C ALA A 50 6.23 -5.56 -11.65
N ILE A 51 6.17 -6.79 -11.14
CA ILE A 51 5.99 -7.99 -11.97
C ILE A 51 4.63 -7.96 -12.67
N ASP A 52 3.57 -7.58 -11.94
CA ASP A 52 2.22 -7.49 -12.51
C ASP A 52 2.15 -6.47 -13.65
N TYR A 53 2.77 -5.29 -13.48
CA TYR A 53 2.82 -4.28 -14.54
C TYR A 53 3.57 -4.79 -15.77
N ALA A 54 4.69 -5.48 -15.57
CA ALA A 54 5.43 -6.06 -16.68
C ALA A 54 4.60 -7.12 -17.43
N LEU A 55 3.82 -7.93 -16.71
CA LEU A 55 2.93 -8.93 -17.30
C LEU A 55 1.76 -8.28 -18.06
N ARG A 56 1.22 -7.17 -17.55
CA ARG A 56 0.12 -6.45 -18.22
C ARG A 56 0.53 -5.90 -19.58
N LEU A 57 1.81 -5.55 -19.76
CA LEU A 57 2.33 -5.17 -21.06
C LEU A 57 2.29 -6.33 -22.06
N LYS A 58 2.21 -7.57 -21.58
CA LYS A 58 2.09 -8.79 -22.39
C LYS A 58 0.69 -9.39 -22.35
N ASN A 59 -0.32 -8.61 -21.96
CA ASN A 59 -1.71 -9.04 -21.80
C ASN A 59 -1.91 -10.13 -20.72
N ASP A 60 -1.07 -10.14 -19.70
CA ASP A 60 -1.19 -11.03 -18.55
C ASP A 60 -1.25 -10.21 -17.25
N LYS A 61 -1.54 -10.85 -16.12
CA LYS A 61 -1.54 -10.17 -14.82
C LYS A 61 -1.48 -11.18 -13.67
N ILE A 62 -0.87 -10.78 -12.55
CA ILE A 62 -0.88 -11.54 -11.30
C ILE A 62 -2.06 -11.12 -10.43
N TYR A 63 -2.30 -9.82 -10.30
CA TYR A 63 -3.36 -9.28 -9.44
C TYR A 63 -4.64 -9.07 -10.22
N ASN A 64 -5.75 -9.52 -9.65
CA ASN A 64 -7.08 -9.20 -10.13
C ASN A 64 -7.64 -8.06 -9.27
N GLU A 65 -7.82 -6.88 -9.85
CA GLU A 65 -8.27 -5.67 -9.14
C GLU A 65 -9.66 -5.82 -8.52
N GLU A 66 -10.47 -6.77 -8.98
CA GLU A 66 -11.77 -7.06 -8.38
C GLU A 66 -11.64 -7.73 -7.01
N TYR A 67 -10.55 -8.48 -6.78
CA TYR A 67 -10.35 -9.28 -5.58
C TYR A 67 -9.12 -8.90 -4.78
N GLN A 68 -8.16 -8.22 -5.40
CA GLN A 68 -6.88 -7.90 -4.78
C GLN A 68 -6.55 -6.43 -5.00
N ILE A 69 -6.21 -5.75 -3.91
CA ILE A 69 -5.75 -4.37 -3.96
C ILE A 69 -4.22 -4.41 -3.94
N PRO A 70 -3.55 -3.94 -5.02
CA PRO A 70 -2.10 -3.93 -5.04
C PRO A 70 -1.55 -2.90 -4.06
N ASP A 71 -0.46 -3.22 -3.40
CA ASP A 71 0.37 -2.26 -2.69
C ASP A 71 1.63 -1.98 -3.51
N PHE A 72 2.30 -0.88 -3.21
CA PHE A 72 3.49 -0.48 -3.93
C PHE A 72 4.72 -0.66 -3.07
N ASP A 73 5.69 -1.39 -3.59
CA ASP A 73 7.02 -1.51 -3.02
C ASP A 73 8.00 -0.73 -3.88
N ILE A 74 8.73 0.19 -3.27
CA ILE A 74 9.80 0.92 -3.95
C ILE A 74 11.13 0.72 -3.24
N ILE A 75 12.21 1.01 -3.94
CA ILE A 75 13.55 1.13 -3.38
C ILE A 75 14.06 2.54 -3.60
N SER A 76 14.73 3.10 -2.61
CA SER A 76 15.26 4.47 -2.71
C SER A 76 16.30 4.73 -1.63
N PRO A 77 17.32 5.58 -1.93
CA PRO A 77 18.21 6.08 -0.88
C PRO A 77 17.51 7.01 0.10
N ASN A 78 16.35 7.56 -0.26
CA ASN A 78 15.55 8.50 0.53
C ASN A 78 14.23 7.86 0.98
N ASN A 79 14.28 6.60 1.36
CA ASN A 79 13.08 5.80 1.65
C ASN A 79 12.21 6.39 2.76
N VAL A 80 12.82 6.88 3.85
CA VAL A 80 12.05 7.49 4.97
C VAL A 80 11.36 8.77 4.52
N GLU A 81 12.06 9.60 3.75
CA GLU A 81 11.49 10.85 3.23
C GLU A 81 10.28 10.60 2.35
N HIS A 82 10.35 9.61 1.47
CA HIS A 82 9.22 9.26 0.59
C HIS A 82 8.02 8.74 1.39
N ALA A 83 8.26 7.88 2.39
CA ALA A 83 7.19 7.40 3.26
C ALA A 83 6.51 8.55 4.01
N ASN A 84 7.30 9.46 4.57
CA ASN A 84 6.77 10.63 5.28
C ASN A 84 5.96 11.55 4.36
N LYS A 85 6.44 11.80 3.16
CA LYS A 85 5.73 12.64 2.18
C LYS A 85 4.40 12.02 1.77
N ILE A 86 4.38 10.72 1.50
CA ILE A 86 3.14 10.01 1.17
C ILE A 86 2.16 10.06 2.35
N GLY A 87 2.64 9.83 3.57
CA GLY A 87 1.80 9.95 4.75
C GLY A 87 1.17 11.32 4.90
N LEU A 88 1.93 12.39 4.66
CA LEU A 88 1.42 13.77 4.70
C LEU A 88 0.41 14.04 3.60
N ILE A 89 0.65 13.56 2.38
CA ILE A 89 -0.29 13.74 1.26
C ILE A 89 -1.62 13.05 1.59
N LEU A 90 -1.58 11.84 2.13
CA LEU A 90 -2.78 11.12 2.52
C LEU A 90 -3.52 11.83 3.65
N CYS A 91 -2.81 12.35 4.66
CA CYS A 91 -3.42 13.13 5.73
C CYS A 91 -4.10 14.40 5.18
N ASN A 92 -3.45 15.09 4.26
CA ASN A 92 -4.00 16.29 3.63
C ASN A 92 -5.20 15.99 2.72
N ALA A 93 -5.28 14.77 2.20
CA ALA A 93 -6.42 14.30 1.44
C ALA A 93 -7.56 13.81 2.35
N GLN A 94 -7.44 14.02 3.66
CA GLN A 94 -8.45 13.72 4.68
C GLN A 94 -8.68 12.24 4.93
N PHE A 95 -7.72 11.38 4.61
CA PHE A 95 -7.77 9.99 5.05
C PHE A 95 -7.48 9.90 6.54
N GLU A 96 -8.23 9.06 7.24
CA GLU A 96 -8.05 8.79 8.67
C GLU A 96 -7.19 7.55 8.89
N ASN A 97 -6.62 7.44 10.10
CA ASN A 97 -5.87 6.26 10.53
C ASN A 97 -4.67 5.93 9.61
N ILE A 98 -3.90 6.96 9.29
CA ILE A 98 -2.63 6.80 8.59
C ILE A 98 -1.55 6.45 9.60
N SER A 99 -0.77 5.41 9.33
CA SER A 99 0.38 5.00 10.13
C SER A 99 1.63 4.90 9.26
N ILE A 100 2.73 5.42 9.77
CA ILE A 100 4.06 5.25 9.17
C ILE A 100 4.87 4.47 10.17
N ILE A 101 5.20 3.23 9.85
CA ILE A 101 5.87 2.31 10.78
C ILE A 101 7.05 1.60 10.11
N PRO A 102 8.08 1.23 10.88
CA PRO A 102 9.08 0.32 10.36
C PRO A 102 8.45 -1.06 10.09
N ALA A 103 8.79 -1.65 8.95
CA ALA A 103 8.38 -3.01 8.65
C ALA A 103 9.27 -4.01 9.40
N ILE A 104 8.94 -5.30 9.28
CA ILE A 104 9.72 -6.36 9.93
C ILE A 104 11.19 -6.32 9.51
N HIS A 105 11.45 -5.96 8.24
CA HIS A 105 12.81 -5.73 7.74
C HIS A 105 13.28 -4.32 8.14
N ASN A 106 14.44 -4.24 8.77
CA ASN A 106 14.98 -2.99 9.34
C ASN A 106 15.20 -1.86 8.32
N THR A 107 15.20 -2.18 7.03
CA THR A 107 15.45 -1.21 5.96
C THR A 107 14.21 -0.70 5.26
N THR A 108 13.04 -1.17 5.68
CA THR A 108 11.76 -0.83 5.04
C THR A 108 10.89 -0.02 5.99
N VAL A 109 10.33 1.07 5.48
CA VAL A 109 9.32 1.89 6.16
C VAL A 109 8.00 1.72 5.42
N ARG A 110 6.95 1.51 6.19
CA ARG A 110 5.63 1.15 5.67
C ARG A 110 4.62 2.23 5.97
N VAL A 111 3.82 2.57 4.97
CA VAL A 111 2.65 3.44 5.14
C VAL A 111 1.39 2.58 5.09
N GLN A 112 0.57 2.68 6.12
CA GLN A 112 -0.69 1.95 6.23
C GLN A 112 -1.86 2.91 6.33
N LEU A 113 -2.97 2.52 5.72
CA LEU A 113 -4.28 3.16 5.87
C LEU A 113 -5.23 2.13 6.46
N LEU A 114 -5.80 2.42 7.64
CA LEU A 114 -6.72 1.52 8.32
C LEU A 114 -6.14 0.11 8.53
N GLY A 115 -4.84 0.02 8.76
CA GLY A 115 -4.14 -1.25 8.91
C GLY A 115 -3.74 -1.94 7.62
N TYR A 116 -4.13 -1.42 6.45
CA TYR A 116 -3.73 -1.95 5.14
C TYR A 116 -2.47 -1.26 4.64
N THR A 117 -1.49 -2.03 4.19
CA THR A 117 -0.28 -1.48 3.60
C THR A 117 -0.58 -0.92 2.22
N VAL A 118 -0.29 0.36 2.01
CA VAL A 118 -0.44 1.02 0.72
C VAL A 118 0.90 1.33 0.06
N PHE A 119 1.98 1.37 0.85
CA PHE A 119 3.29 1.74 0.34
C PHE A 119 4.37 1.19 1.26
N ASP A 120 5.35 0.52 0.67
CA ASP A 120 6.58 0.08 1.34
C ASP A 120 7.78 0.72 0.66
N SER A 121 8.63 1.35 1.45
CA SER A 121 9.83 2.03 0.94
C SER A 121 11.07 1.43 1.59
N THR A 122 11.89 0.77 0.78
CA THR A 122 13.09 0.07 1.23
C THR A 122 14.33 0.86 0.87
N PHE A 123 15.22 1.01 1.84
CA PHE A 123 16.49 1.71 1.64
C PHE A 123 17.44 0.89 0.77
N ILE A 124 18.08 1.56 -0.17
CA ILE A 124 19.28 1.05 -0.84
C ILE A 124 20.31 2.17 -0.94
N PRO A 125 21.63 1.84 -0.91
CA PRO A 125 22.67 2.85 -1.08
C PRO A 125 22.58 3.54 -2.43
N ILE A 126 22.93 4.83 -2.48
CA ILE A 126 22.86 5.64 -3.70
C ILE A 126 23.66 5.05 -4.85
N LYS A 127 24.81 4.46 -4.57
CA LYS A 127 25.66 3.84 -5.61
C LYS A 127 24.95 2.68 -6.29
N LEU A 128 24.26 1.85 -5.50
CA LEU A 128 23.51 0.72 -6.05
C LEU A 128 22.26 1.21 -6.79
N TYR A 129 21.57 2.19 -6.24
CA TYR A 129 20.41 2.80 -6.89
C TYR A 129 20.75 3.34 -8.28
N ASN A 130 21.85 4.04 -8.40
CA ASN A 130 22.30 4.62 -9.68
C ASN A 130 22.66 3.55 -10.72
N LYS A 131 23.04 2.36 -10.28
CA LYS A 131 23.30 1.23 -11.20
C LYS A 131 22.03 0.60 -11.75
N ILE A 132 20.96 0.60 -10.95
CA ILE A 132 19.68 -0.02 -11.32
C ILE A 132 18.83 0.94 -12.15
N LYS A 133 18.94 2.20 -11.84
CA LYS A 133 18.16 3.27 -12.45
C LYS A 133 18.29 3.37 -13.98
#